data_7c8395b3b25a8984b16148c26121bb5b
#
_entry.id   7c8395b3b25a8984b16148c26121bb5b
#
_cell.length_a   1.000
_cell.length_b   1.000
_cell.length_c   1.000
_cell.angle_alpha   90.00
_cell.angle_beta   90.00
_cell.angle_gamma   90.00
#
_symmetry.space_group_name_H-M   'P 1'
#
loop_
_entity.id
_entity.type
_entity.pdbx_description
1 polymer ?
#
loop_
_entity_poly.entity_id
_entity_poly.type
_entity_poly.pdbx_seq_one_letter_code
_entity_poly.pdbx_strand_id
1 'polypeptide(L)'
;MNLYPVIKKLHEDNSISIHIRRNRFSDQSKYSNSADVTKSNDYTNRIIDYINRSVDYFSGKVNNPSFFIWSNDFNNFDNILKKLSITKYNLVNTNNTIIDFNLFKFSKHFIVGPSSYHWWGAWLNENQSKICVRPKDLNPSNNKHFWPSDWISI
;
A
#
# COMPACT_ATOMS: atom_id res chain seq x y z
N MET A 1 -18.58 1.02 -13.65
CA MET A 1 -18.46 1.04 -12.16
C MET A 1 -18.71 2.46 -11.67
N ASN A 2 -19.57 2.65 -10.68
CA ASN A 2 -19.77 3.96 -10.05
C ASN A 2 -18.66 4.18 -9.00
N LEU A 3 -17.73 5.10 -9.27
CA LEU A 3 -16.59 5.42 -8.38
C LEU A 3 -16.93 6.44 -7.29
N TYR A 4 -18.07 7.11 -7.42
CA TYR A 4 -18.47 8.19 -6.51
C TYR A 4 -18.41 7.81 -5.02
N PRO A 5 -18.91 6.62 -4.59
CA PRO A 5 -18.85 6.26 -3.17
C PRO A 5 -17.42 6.13 -2.64
N VAL A 6 -16.49 5.61 -3.44
CA VAL A 6 -15.08 5.46 -3.06
C VAL A 6 -14.41 6.84 -2.96
N ILE A 7 -14.60 7.69 -3.97
CA ILE A 7 -14.06 9.05 -3.98
C ILE A 7 -14.57 9.85 -2.80
N LYS A 8 -15.89 9.78 -2.53
CA LYS A 8 -16.50 10.46 -1.38
C LYS A 8 -15.83 10.05 -0.07
N LYS A 9 -15.70 8.75 0.19
CA LYS A 9 -15.03 8.25 1.39
C LYS A 9 -13.56 8.68 1.48
N LEU A 10 -12.81 8.66 0.38
CA LEU A 10 -11.41 9.11 0.35
C LEU A 10 -11.26 10.57 0.75
N HIS A 11 -12.23 11.42 0.42
CA HIS A 11 -12.23 12.83 0.78
C HIS A 11 -12.76 13.13 2.19
N GLU A 12 -13.83 12.43 2.60
CA GLU A 12 -14.52 12.71 3.87
C GLU A 12 -13.83 12.05 5.07
N ASP A 13 -13.32 10.83 4.90
CA ASP A 13 -12.67 10.07 5.95
C ASP A 13 -11.21 10.54 6.18
N ASN A 14 -10.64 10.17 7.32
CA ASN A 14 -9.19 10.21 7.54
C ASN A 14 -8.55 9.03 6.80
N SER A 15 -8.56 9.11 5.48
CA SER A 15 -8.19 8.03 4.59
C SER A 15 -6.69 7.78 4.56
N ILE A 16 -6.31 6.51 4.71
CA ILE A 16 -4.93 6.04 4.63
C ILE A 16 -4.83 5.01 3.51
N SER A 17 -4.02 5.32 2.51
CA SER A 17 -3.77 4.43 1.37
C SER A 17 -2.74 3.37 1.70
N ILE A 18 -3.04 2.12 1.35
CA ILE A 18 -2.14 0.96 1.44
C ILE A 18 -2.12 0.26 0.09
N HIS A 19 -0.95 -0.03 -0.45
CA HIS A 19 -0.80 -0.84 -1.65
C HIS A 19 0.07 -2.05 -1.37
N ILE A 20 -0.48 -3.26 -1.54
CA ILE A 20 0.23 -4.52 -1.30
C ILE A 20 0.66 -5.11 -2.64
N ARG A 21 1.94 -4.96 -2.98
CA ARG A 21 2.55 -5.60 -4.14
C ARG A 21 2.84 -7.06 -3.83
N ARG A 22 2.20 -7.97 -4.58
CA ARG A 22 2.38 -9.42 -4.47
C ARG A 22 3.17 -9.96 -5.65
N ASN A 23 3.59 -11.18 -5.54
CA ASN A 23 4.24 -11.98 -6.61
C ASN A 23 5.47 -11.29 -7.23
N ARG A 24 6.20 -10.46 -6.44
CA ARG A 24 7.27 -9.60 -6.94
C ARG A 24 8.33 -10.34 -7.76
N PHE A 25 8.62 -11.57 -7.44
CA PHE A 25 9.67 -12.36 -8.08
C PHE A 25 9.13 -13.46 -8.98
N SER A 26 7.80 -13.62 -9.07
CA SER A 26 7.16 -14.73 -9.77
C SER A 26 6.11 -14.33 -10.80
N ASP A 27 5.71 -13.06 -10.87
CA ASP A 27 4.60 -12.60 -11.74
C ASP A 27 4.99 -12.39 -13.21
N GLN A 28 6.27 -12.21 -13.51
CA GLN A 28 6.76 -11.96 -14.87
C GLN A 28 7.42 -13.15 -15.55
N SER A 29 7.51 -14.26 -14.85
CA SER A 29 8.32 -15.39 -15.27
C SER A 29 7.45 -16.51 -15.82
N LYS A 30 7.54 -16.78 -17.12
CA LYS A 30 7.11 -18.06 -17.70
C LYS A 30 7.88 -19.24 -17.09
N TYR A 31 8.90 -18.95 -16.28
CA TYR A 31 9.85 -19.89 -15.70
C TYR A 31 9.93 -19.79 -14.16
N SER A 32 8.92 -19.15 -13.52
CA SER A 32 8.86 -19.09 -12.05
C SER A 32 8.89 -20.50 -11.47
N ASN A 33 9.90 -20.76 -10.69
CA ASN A 33 10.02 -22.02 -9.95
C ASN A 33 9.48 -21.84 -8.51
N SER A 34 9.45 -22.92 -7.74
CA SER A 34 8.98 -22.88 -6.36
C SER A 34 9.80 -21.94 -5.46
N ALA A 35 11.09 -21.77 -5.75
CA ALA A 35 11.97 -20.85 -5.00
C ALA A 35 11.55 -19.39 -5.23
N ASP A 36 11.16 -18.99 -6.45
CA ASP A 36 10.68 -17.62 -6.75
C ASP A 36 9.32 -17.35 -6.09
N VAL A 37 8.45 -18.35 -6.03
CA VAL A 37 7.18 -18.27 -5.30
C VAL A 37 7.43 -18.10 -3.80
N THR A 38 8.32 -18.90 -3.21
CA THR A 38 8.71 -18.77 -1.79
C THR A 38 9.28 -17.38 -1.51
N LYS A 39 10.20 -16.91 -2.32
CA LYS A 39 10.80 -15.58 -2.19
C LYS A 39 9.76 -14.47 -2.28
N SER A 40 8.78 -14.60 -3.17
CA SER A 40 7.67 -13.64 -3.31
C SER A 40 6.79 -13.63 -2.07
N ASN A 41 6.50 -14.78 -1.49
CA ASN A 41 5.70 -14.92 -0.27
C ASN A 41 6.43 -14.33 0.94
N ASP A 42 7.72 -14.61 1.10
CA ASP A 42 8.54 -14.04 2.18
C ASP A 42 8.60 -12.52 2.08
N TYR A 43 8.76 -12.00 0.88
CA TYR A 43 8.74 -10.55 0.64
C TYR A 43 7.37 -9.95 0.99
N THR A 44 6.28 -10.61 0.63
CA THR A 44 4.92 -10.17 0.98
C THR A 44 4.70 -10.19 2.49
N ASN A 45 5.19 -11.19 3.21
CA ASN A 45 5.11 -11.24 4.68
C ASN A 45 5.86 -10.06 5.32
N ARG A 46 7.05 -9.70 4.83
CA ARG A 46 7.78 -8.50 5.31
C ARG A 46 7.02 -7.20 5.05
N ILE A 47 6.29 -7.11 3.93
CA ILE A 47 5.40 -5.97 3.65
C ILE A 47 4.26 -5.93 4.68
N ILE A 48 3.65 -7.06 4.99
CA ILE A 48 2.57 -7.17 5.99
C ILE A 48 3.06 -6.72 7.37
N ASP A 49 4.23 -7.18 7.81
CA ASP A 49 4.83 -6.78 9.09
C ASP A 49 5.08 -5.26 9.13
N TYR A 50 5.58 -4.70 8.04
CA TYR A 50 5.73 -3.25 7.91
C TYR A 50 4.39 -2.52 7.98
N ILE A 51 3.35 -3.00 7.30
CA ILE A 51 2.01 -2.40 7.33
C ILE A 51 1.47 -2.42 8.76
N ASN A 52 1.60 -3.52 9.50
CA ASN A 52 1.11 -3.63 10.86
C ASN A 52 1.79 -2.62 11.79
N ARG A 53 3.12 -2.46 11.72
CA ARG A 53 3.82 -1.40 12.47
C ARG A 53 3.35 0.01 12.07
N SER A 54 3.05 0.21 10.79
CA SER A 54 2.55 1.49 10.28
C SER A 54 1.13 1.79 10.77
N VAL A 55 0.28 0.78 10.86
CA VAL A 55 -1.08 0.89 11.43
C VAL A 55 -1.02 1.32 12.89
N ASP A 56 -0.12 0.72 13.69
CA ASP A 56 0.10 1.11 15.08
C ASP A 56 0.55 2.58 15.19
N TYR A 57 1.47 3.01 14.32
CA TYR A 57 1.91 4.40 14.25
C TYR A 57 0.74 5.36 13.95
N PHE A 58 -0.08 5.05 12.95
CA PHE A 58 -1.23 5.89 12.58
C PHE A 58 -2.33 5.91 13.63
N SER A 59 -2.53 4.84 14.39
CA SER A 59 -3.51 4.78 15.48
C SER A 59 -3.23 5.83 16.58
N GLY A 60 -1.98 6.22 16.75
CA GLY A 60 -1.58 7.29 17.68
C GLY A 60 -1.52 8.69 17.07
N LYS A 61 -1.72 8.85 15.76
CA LYS A 61 -1.53 10.11 15.04
C LYS A 61 -2.76 10.63 14.33
N VAL A 62 -3.64 9.75 13.89
CA VAL A 62 -4.82 10.07 13.11
C VAL A 62 -6.07 9.59 13.84
N ASN A 63 -7.00 10.50 14.07
CA ASN A 63 -8.25 10.14 14.72
C ASN A 63 -9.16 9.35 13.75
N ASN A 64 -9.68 8.20 14.18
CA ASN A 64 -10.56 7.34 13.39
C ASN A 64 -10.03 7.08 11.97
N PRO A 65 -8.85 6.46 11.81
CA PRO A 65 -8.28 6.20 10.49
C PRO A 65 -9.16 5.25 9.68
N SER A 66 -9.32 5.55 8.40
CA SER A 66 -10.04 4.72 7.43
C SER A 66 -9.05 4.17 6.41
N PHE A 67 -8.84 2.86 6.42
CA PHE A 67 -7.84 2.21 5.56
C PHE A 67 -8.45 1.81 4.22
N PHE A 68 -7.74 2.13 3.15
CA PHE A 68 -8.07 1.76 1.78
C PHE A 68 -6.94 0.91 1.23
N ILE A 69 -7.26 -0.31 0.81
CA ILE A 69 -6.27 -1.31 0.41
C ILE A 69 -6.41 -1.62 -1.08
N TRP A 70 -5.31 -1.44 -1.80
CA TRP A 70 -5.11 -1.83 -3.18
C TRP A 70 -4.10 -2.97 -3.27
N SER A 71 -4.21 -3.78 -4.31
CA SER A 71 -3.24 -4.81 -4.65
C SER A 71 -3.18 -5.03 -6.16
N ASN A 72 -2.05 -5.52 -6.65
CA ASN A 72 -1.93 -6.01 -8.02
C ASN A 72 -2.53 -7.41 -8.22
N ASP A 73 -2.82 -8.13 -7.13
CA ASP A 73 -3.39 -9.48 -7.17
C ASP A 73 -4.26 -9.72 -5.94
N PHE A 74 -5.54 -9.97 -6.16
CA PHE A 74 -6.53 -10.26 -5.12
C PHE A 74 -6.83 -11.76 -4.96
N ASN A 75 -6.14 -12.65 -5.66
CA ASN A 75 -6.32 -14.10 -5.50
C ASN A 75 -5.95 -14.53 -4.08
N ASN A 76 -6.83 -15.27 -3.41
CA ASN A 76 -6.66 -15.72 -2.02
C ASN A 76 -6.28 -14.57 -1.06
N PHE A 77 -6.80 -13.37 -1.30
CA PHE A 77 -6.44 -12.16 -0.55
C PHE A 77 -6.89 -12.22 0.91
N ASP A 78 -7.91 -13.00 1.25
CA ASP A 78 -8.36 -13.23 2.62
C ASP A 78 -7.22 -13.74 3.53
N ASN A 79 -6.28 -14.51 3.00
CA ASN A 79 -5.10 -14.96 3.74
C ASN A 79 -4.14 -13.81 4.09
N ILE A 80 -4.13 -12.77 3.28
CA ILE A 80 -3.39 -11.53 3.55
C ILE A 80 -4.13 -10.71 4.61
N LEU A 81 -5.43 -10.50 4.43
CA LEU A 81 -6.26 -9.71 5.34
C LEU A 81 -6.23 -10.25 6.78
N LYS A 82 -6.25 -11.57 6.94
CA LYS A 82 -6.14 -12.22 8.27
C LYS A 82 -4.84 -11.93 9.01
N LYS A 83 -3.78 -11.53 8.30
CA LYS A 83 -2.48 -11.19 8.87
C LYS A 83 -2.34 -9.71 9.20
N LEU A 84 -3.26 -8.86 8.72
CA LEU A 84 -3.25 -7.43 8.98
C LEU A 84 -3.91 -7.12 10.33
N SER A 85 -3.34 -6.20 11.08
CA SER A 85 -3.92 -5.66 12.32
C SER A 85 -5.04 -4.64 12.07
N ILE A 86 -5.67 -4.70 10.90
CA ILE A 86 -6.73 -3.79 10.47
C ILE A 86 -8.06 -4.53 10.52
N THR A 87 -9.02 -4.05 11.31
CA THR A 87 -10.36 -4.65 11.44
C THR A 87 -11.39 -4.02 10.52
N LYS A 88 -11.20 -2.74 10.14
CA LYS A 88 -12.09 -2.02 9.22
C LYS A 88 -11.28 -1.47 8.06
N TYR A 89 -11.62 -1.88 6.87
CA TYR A 89 -10.92 -1.48 5.65
C TYR A 89 -11.89 -1.42 4.46
N ASN A 90 -11.47 -0.73 3.41
CA ASN A 90 -12.13 -0.71 2.12
C ASN A 90 -11.17 -1.33 1.10
N LEU A 91 -11.55 -2.46 0.49
CA LEU A 91 -10.81 -3.01 -0.65
C LEU A 91 -11.17 -2.21 -1.91
N VAL A 92 -10.17 -1.77 -2.64
CA VAL A 92 -10.36 -1.03 -3.89
C VAL A 92 -9.71 -1.78 -5.03
N ASN A 93 -10.52 -2.20 -5.98
CA ASN A 93 -10.09 -2.83 -7.21
C ASN A 93 -11.06 -2.43 -8.33
N THR A 94 -10.61 -1.57 -9.22
CA THR A 94 -11.41 -1.15 -10.37
C THR A 94 -11.13 -2.00 -11.61
N ASN A 95 -10.22 -2.95 -11.52
CA ASN A 95 -9.65 -3.69 -12.67
C ASN A 95 -8.98 -2.78 -13.70
N ASN A 96 -8.65 -1.56 -13.31
CA ASN A 96 -7.96 -0.58 -14.16
C ASN A 96 -6.89 0.14 -13.33
N THR A 97 -5.63 -0.15 -13.63
CA THR A 97 -4.48 0.37 -12.88
C THR A 97 -4.34 1.89 -12.93
N ILE A 98 -4.81 2.54 -13.99
CA ILE A 98 -4.80 4.01 -14.12
C ILE A 98 -5.85 4.63 -13.22
N ILE A 99 -7.05 4.03 -13.17
CA ILE A 99 -8.11 4.48 -12.28
C ILE A 99 -7.68 4.29 -10.82
N ASP A 100 -7.18 3.11 -10.46
CA ASP A 100 -6.68 2.82 -9.11
C ASP A 100 -5.56 3.78 -8.71
N PHE A 101 -4.62 4.08 -9.62
CA PHE A 101 -3.57 5.07 -9.40
C PHE A 101 -4.13 6.46 -9.06
N ASN A 102 -5.14 6.90 -9.79
CA ASN A 102 -5.77 8.19 -9.52
C ASN A 102 -6.58 8.18 -8.22
N LEU A 103 -7.23 7.07 -7.88
CA LEU A 103 -8.00 6.97 -6.64
C LEU A 103 -7.10 7.07 -5.40
N PHE A 104 -6.00 6.33 -5.33
CA PHE A 104 -5.19 6.39 -4.12
C PHE A 104 -4.44 7.72 -3.96
N LYS A 105 -4.25 8.49 -5.00
CA LYS A 105 -3.77 9.89 -4.89
C LYS A 105 -4.70 10.79 -4.06
N PHE A 106 -5.98 10.48 -3.96
CA PHE A 106 -6.94 11.24 -3.16
C PHE A 106 -6.91 10.90 -1.68
N SER A 107 -6.17 9.90 -1.25
CA SER A 107 -6.02 9.59 0.17
C SER A 107 -5.35 10.73 0.93
N LYS A 108 -5.71 10.89 2.20
CA LYS A 108 -5.11 11.93 3.05
C LYS A 108 -3.72 11.56 3.55
N HIS A 109 -3.47 10.27 3.78
CA HIS A 109 -2.21 9.74 4.29
C HIS A 109 -1.83 8.45 3.58
N PHE A 110 -0.57 8.01 3.72
CA PHE A 110 -0.02 6.90 2.97
C PHE A 110 0.85 5.98 3.81
N ILE A 111 0.57 4.67 3.76
CA ILE A 111 1.48 3.61 4.12
C ILE A 111 2.12 3.14 2.81
N VAL A 112 3.24 3.75 2.44
CA VAL A 112 3.82 3.56 1.12
C VAL A 112 4.54 2.22 1.03
N GLY A 113 4.02 1.32 0.19
CA GLY A 113 4.67 0.04 -0.09
C GLY A 113 5.95 0.21 -0.93
N PRO A 114 6.84 -0.80 -0.94
CA PRO A 114 8.09 -0.77 -1.71
C PRO A 114 7.84 -0.98 -3.20
N SER A 115 7.15 -0.03 -3.81
CA SER A 115 6.71 -0.01 -5.21
C SER A 115 6.73 1.41 -5.75
N SER A 116 7.34 1.63 -6.90
CA SER A 116 7.32 2.93 -7.59
C SER A 116 5.90 3.41 -7.89
N TYR A 117 4.99 2.49 -8.17
CA TYR A 117 3.58 2.79 -8.44
C TYR A 117 2.92 3.51 -7.24
N HIS A 118 3.05 2.98 -6.03
CA HIS A 118 2.49 3.60 -4.83
C HIS A 118 3.30 4.84 -4.39
N TRP A 119 4.62 4.80 -4.56
CA TRP A 119 5.52 5.92 -4.30
C TRP A 119 5.09 7.18 -5.08
N TRP A 120 4.87 7.04 -6.39
CA TRP A 120 4.40 8.15 -7.22
C TRP A 120 3.03 8.66 -6.81
N GLY A 121 2.12 7.79 -6.42
CA GLY A 121 0.79 8.20 -5.93
C GLY A 121 0.87 9.06 -4.67
N ALA A 122 1.70 8.67 -3.72
CA ALA A 122 1.94 9.45 -2.50
C ALA A 122 2.69 10.77 -2.78
N TRP A 123 3.68 10.73 -3.68
CA TRP A 123 4.45 11.91 -4.06
C TRP A 123 3.59 12.97 -4.75
N LEU A 124 2.75 12.57 -5.70
CA LEU A 124 1.89 13.45 -6.48
C LEU A 124 0.63 13.93 -5.73
N ASN A 125 0.41 13.46 -4.51
CA ASN A 125 -0.68 13.95 -3.68
C ASN A 125 -0.36 15.37 -3.18
N GLU A 126 -1.30 16.30 -3.36
CA GLU A 126 -1.12 17.74 -3.08
C GLU A 126 -1.45 18.14 -1.63
N ASN A 127 -1.93 17.20 -0.79
CA ASN A 127 -2.22 17.48 0.60
C ASN A 127 -0.95 17.79 1.38
N GLN A 128 -0.78 19.03 1.79
CA GLN A 128 0.39 19.50 2.56
C GLN A 128 0.47 18.89 3.97
N SER A 129 -0.66 18.45 4.51
CA SER A 129 -0.75 17.81 5.83
C SER A 129 -0.64 16.28 5.76
N LYS A 130 -0.31 15.71 4.59
CA LYS A 130 -0.17 14.26 4.45
C LYS A 130 0.95 13.72 5.31
N ILE A 131 0.69 12.57 5.90
CA ILE A 131 1.70 11.75 6.55
C ILE A 131 2.01 10.59 5.60
N CYS A 132 3.27 10.46 5.20
CA CYS A 132 3.76 9.31 4.44
C CYS A 132 4.70 8.50 5.33
N VAL A 133 4.40 7.22 5.53
CA VAL A 133 5.35 6.29 6.15
C VAL A 133 5.93 5.38 5.08
N ARG A 134 7.16 4.95 5.28
CA ARG A 134 7.90 4.08 4.37
C ARG A 134 8.60 2.96 5.12
N PRO A 135 8.86 1.81 4.50
CA PRO A 135 9.60 0.76 5.17
C PRO A 135 11.08 1.14 5.35
N LYS A 136 11.62 0.78 6.50
CA LYS A 136 13.04 0.98 6.82
C LYS A 136 13.92 0.05 5.99
N ASP A 137 13.55 -1.23 5.92
CA ASP A 137 14.39 -2.32 5.43
C ASP A 137 13.92 -2.92 4.09
N LEU A 138 13.00 -2.24 3.39
CA LEU A 138 12.48 -2.67 2.09
C LEU A 138 12.68 -1.55 1.07
N ASN A 139 13.79 -1.58 0.35
CA ASN A 139 14.04 -0.68 -0.76
C ASN A 139 13.82 -1.42 -2.09
N PRO A 140 12.93 -0.95 -2.97
CA PRO A 140 12.66 -1.61 -4.25
C PRO A 140 13.75 -1.37 -5.29
N SER A 141 14.73 -0.52 -5.00
CA SER A 141 15.83 -0.17 -5.91
C SER A 141 17.17 -0.14 -5.18
N ASN A 142 18.27 -0.15 -5.95
CA ASN A 142 19.62 0.04 -5.41
C ASN A 142 19.94 1.53 -5.12
N ASN A 143 19.00 2.42 -5.38
CA ASN A 143 19.16 3.84 -5.07
C ASN A 143 18.93 4.12 -3.59
N LYS A 144 19.99 4.47 -2.86
CA LYS A 144 19.92 4.83 -1.44
C LYS A 144 19.07 6.07 -1.14
N HIS A 145 18.82 6.88 -2.16
CA HIS A 145 17.97 8.08 -2.09
C HIS A 145 16.55 7.85 -2.66
N PHE A 146 16.15 6.59 -2.80
CA PHE A 146 14.81 6.25 -3.33
C PHE A 146 13.69 6.86 -2.48
N TRP A 147 13.85 6.85 -1.17
CA TRP A 147 12.86 7.37 -0.25
C TRP A 147 13.08 8.85 0.04
N PRO A 148 12.04 9.70 -0.07
CA PRO A 148 12.10 11.09 0.39
C PRO A 148 12.49 11.18 1.86
N SER A 149 13.29 12.20 2.19
CA SER A 149 13.85 12.37 3.55
C SER A 149 12.80 12.77 4.59
N ASP A 150 11.71 13.37 4.15
CA ASP A 150 10.56 13.79 4.97
C ASP A 150 9.54 12.67 5.22
N TRP A 151 9.68 11.52 4.54
CA TRP A 151 8.84 10.35 4.81
C TRP A 151 9.33 9.57 6.02
N ILE A 152 8.40 9.23 6.91
CA ILE A 152 8.69 8.57 8.18
C ILE A 152 9.09 7.12 7.95
N SER A 153 10.26 6.75 8.45
CA SER A 153 10.82 5.39 8.35
C SER A 153 10.30 4.51 9.50
N ILE A 154 9.64 3.41 9.18
CA ILE A 154 9.08 2.44 10.14
C ILE A 154 9.61 1.04 9.87
#